data_8c379c4a3f18b167a1a63b96bfb94817
#
_entry.id   8c379c4a3f18b167a1a63b96bfb94817
#
_cell.length_a   1.000
_cell.length_b   1.000
_cell.length_c   1.000
_cell.angle_alpha   90.00
_cell.angle_beta   90.00
_cell.angle_gamma   90.00
#
_symmetry.space_group_name_H-M   'P 1'
#
loop_
_entity.id
_entity.type
_entity.pdbx_description
1 polymer ?
#
loop_
_entity_poly.entity_id
_entity_poly.type
_entity_poly.pdbx_seq_one_letter_code
_entity_poly.pdbx_strand_id
1 'polypeptide(L)'
;VNYDPERGMELIREVVGDQPVELRFLLPTVDANRYPYQEEAEYIQALLENIEGTNITVNIQLMDWGPCKEEMEAGNYNLCLKIQGLPSANPFSLFKGFLYSEGSTNISYGLGYHNDHVDELIDEAAACLDANRLAEIYTELQEISAVDFPNIPMLYSQEVVASSSQITGYEATVYGLTGYTQVCWAE
;
A
#
# COMPACT_ATOMS: atom_id res chain seq x y z
N VAL A 1 -1.60 13.44 9.64
CA VAL A 1 -3.04 13.17 9.80
C VAL A 1 -3.26 12.58 11.18
N ASN A 2 -4.23 13.10 11.91
CA ASN A 2 -4.59 12.57 13.23
C ASN A 2 -5.76 11.58 13.07
N TYR A 3 -5.79 10.56 13.92
CA TYR A 3 -6.93 9.65 13.99
C TYR A 3 -8.16 10.41 14.50
N ASP A 4 -9.14 10.59 13.63
CA ASP A 4 -10.40 11.27 13.93
C ASP A 4 -11.56 10.58 13.17
N PRO A 5 -12.11 9.50 13.75
CA PRO A 5 -13.15 8.72 13.10
C PRO A 5 -14.47 9.50 12.96
N GLU A 6 -14.78 10.42 13.87
CA GLU A 6 -15.98 11.23 13.80
C GLU A 6 -15.92 12.16 12.59
N ARG A 7 -14.81 12.86 12.42
CA ARG A 7 -14.57 13.72 11.24
C ARG A 7 -14.51 12.92 9.96
N GLY A 8 -13.90 11.73 9.98
CA GLY A 8 -13.88 10.83 8.83
C GLY A 8 -15.29 10.43 8.37
N MET A 9 -16.15 10.03 9.29
CA MET A 9 -17.55 9.69 9.00
C MET A 9 -18.36 10.89 8.50
N GLU A 10 -18.11 12.09 9.04
CA GLU A 10 -18.74 13.32 8.54
C GLU A 10 -18.37 13.60 7.08
N LEU A 11 -17.08 13.53 6.75
CA LEU A 11 -16.59 13.73 5.37
C LEU A 11 -17.20 12.72 4.38
N ILE A 12 -17.30 11.46 4.78
CA ILE A 12 -17.94 10.44 3.95
C ILE A 12 -19.41 10.80 3.73
N ARG A 13 -20.16 11.19 4.77
CA ARG A 13 -21.58 11.62 4.64
C ARG A 13 -21.72 12.85 3.75
N GLU A 14 -20.82 13.82 3.86
CA GLU A 14 -20.82 15.02 3.02
C GLU A 14 -20.67 14.68 1.53
N VAL A 15 -19.84 13.68 1.20
CA VAL A 15 -19.56 13.27 -0.18
C VAL A 15 -20.62 12.32 -0.73
N VAL A 16 -20.98 11.29 0.03
CA VAL A 16 -21.85 10.20 -0.42
C VAL A 16 -23.33 10.57 -0.26
N GLY A 17 -23.70 11.28 0.83
CA GLY A 17 -25.08 11.54 1.19
C GLY A 17 -25.87 10.25 1.44
N ASP A 18 -27.13 10.24 1.04
CA ASP A 18 -28.06 9.11 1.14
C ASP A 18 -28.15 8.27 -0.16
N GLN A 19 -27.34 8.61 -1.16
CA GLN A 19 -27.34 7.89 -2.43
C GLN A 19 -26.72 6.50 -2.26
N PRO A 20 -27.27 5.46 -2.95
CA PRO A 20 -26.64 4.15 -2.97
C PRO A 20 -25.24 4.24 -3.61
N VAL A 21 -24.23 3.76 -2.89
CA VAL A 21 -22.85 3.64 -3.36
C VAL A 21 -22.38 2.21 -3.20
N GLU A 22 -22.00 1.60 -4.30
CA GLU A 22 -21.37 0.29 -4.30
C GLU A 22 -19.85 0.44 -4.47
N LEU A 23 -19.08 -0.06 -3.50
CA LEU A 23 -17.64 -0.09 -3.53
C LEU A 23 -17.17 -1.50 -3.88
N ARG A 24 -16.38 -1.61 -4.94
CA ARG A 24 -15.75 -2.85 -5.36
C ARG A 24 -14.39 -2.99 -4.67
N PHE A 25 -14.24 -4.02 -3.84
CA PHE A 25 -13.05 -4.26 -3.03
C PHE A 25 -12.33 -5.52 -3.53
N LEU A 26 -11.20 -5.34 -4.22
CA LEU A 26 -10.41 -6.45 -4.75
C LEU A 26 -9.47 -7.01 -3.68
N LEU A 27 -9.38 -8.34 -3.65
CA LEU A 27 -8.52 -9.08 -2.72
C LEU A 27 -7.79 -10.19 -3.49
N PRO A 28 -6.47 -10.06 -3.75
CA PRO A 28 -5.69 -11.10 -4.40
C PRO A 28 -5.60 -12.36 -3.53
N THR A 29 -5.94 -13.53 -4.09
CA THR A 29 -5.89 -14.82 -3.38
C THR A 29 -4.50 -15.16 -2.86
N VAL A 30 -3.46 -14.77 -3.58
CA VAL A 30 -2.07 -14.99 -3.19
C VAL A 30 -1.72 -14.29 -1.88
N ASP A 31 -2.26 -13.09 -1.67
CA ASP A 31 -2.04 -12.31 -0.45
C ASP A 31 -2.99 -12.78 0.67
N ALA A 32 -4.27 -13.03 0.36
CA ALA A 32 -5.26 -13.52 1.32
C ALA A 32 -4.94 -14.89 1.91
N ASN A 33 -4.27 -15.76 1.14
CA ASN A 33 -3.83 -17.07 1.65
C ASN A 33 -2.60 -17.00 2.56
N ARG A 34 -1.88 -15.89 2.55
CA ARG A 34 -0.65 -15.69 3.32
C ARG A 34 -0.85 -14.80 4.55
N TYR A 35 -1.80 -13.90 4.50
CA TYR A 35 -2.10 -12.89 5.51
C TYR A 35 -3.58 -12.87 5.82
N PRO A 36 -4.03 -12.37 6.99
CA PRO A 36 -5.45 -12.30 7.36
C PRO A 36 -6.21 -11.18 6.61
N TYR A 37 -5.95 -11.04 5.30
CA TYR A 37 -6.51 -9.95 4.50
C TYR A 37 -8.01 -10.11 4.24
N GLN A 38 -8.52 -11.33 4.29
CA GLN A 38 -9.96 -11.51 4.18
C GLN A 38 -10.69 -10.95 5.40
N GLU A 39 -10.20 -11.26 6.59
CA GLU A 39 -10.75 -10.76 7.85
C GLU A 39 -10.58 -9.23 7.95
N GLU A 40 -9.46 -8.69 7.48
CA GLU A 40 -9.22 -7.25 7.42
C GLU A 40 -10.18 -6.56 6.44
N ALA A 41 -10.42 -7.16 5.27
CA ALA A 41 -11.36 -6.64 4.27
C ALA A 41 -12.81 -6.68 4.79
N GLU A 42 -13.21 -7.77 5.45
CA GLU A 42 -14.52 -7.90 6.10
C GLU A 42 -14.72 -6.87 7.23
N TYR A 43 -13.65 -6.58 7.98
CA TYR A 43 -13.68 -5.53 9.01
C TYR A 43 -13.85 -4.14 8.37
N ILE A 44 -13.10 -3.82 7.31
CA ILE A 44 -13.24 -2.55 6.57
C ILE A 44 -14.64 -2.44 5.97
N GLN A 45 -15.15 -3.51 5.37
CA GLN A 45 -16.53 -3.57 4.86
C GLN A 45 -17.54 -3.21 5.96
N ALA A 46 -17.44 -3.87 7.12
CA ALA A 46 -18.34 -3.62 8.23
C ALA A 46 -18.26 -2.17 8.74
N LEU A 47 -17.06 -1.57 8.76
CA LEU A 47 -16.92 -0.16 9.15
C LEU A 47 -17.62 0.78 8.17
N LEU A 48 -17.44 0.58 6.85
CA LEU A 48 -17.99 1.45 5.81
C LEU A 48 -19.52 1.31 5.70
N GLU A 49 -20.03 0.08 5.74
CA GLU A 49 -21.47 -0.20 5.63
C GLU A 49 -22.29 0.23 6.87
N ASN A 50 -21.63 0.40 8.02
CA ASN A 50 -22.28 0.85 9.25
C ASN A 50 -22.15 2.37 9.52
N ILE A 51 -21.70 3.16 8.55
CA ILE A 51 -21.69 4.62 8.69
C ILE A 51 -23.14 5.13 8.65
N GLU A 52 -23.64 5.60 9.79
CA GLU A 52 -25.01 6.11 9.91
C GLU A 52 -25.26 7.28 8.96
N GLY A 53 -26.38 7.25 8.24
CA GLY A 53 -26.76 8.28 7.27
C GLY A 53 -26.11 8.11 5.89
N THR A 54 -25.56 6.93 5.59
CA THR A 54 -25.09 6.57 4.25
C THR A 54 -25.77 5.28 3.77
N ASN A 55 -25.68 5.03 2.46
CA ASN A 55 -26.14 3.78 1.83
C ASN A 55 -24.99 3.15 1.04
N ILE A 56 -23.91 2.82 1.76
CA ILE A 56 -22.71 2.20 1.20
C ILE A 56 -22.85 0.69 1.26
N THR A 57 -22.54 0.02 0.17
CA THR A 57 -22.37 -1.43 0.07
C THR A 57 -20.96 -1.74 -0.41
N VAL A 58 -20.25 -2.64 0.25
CA VAL A 58 -18.90 -3.06 -0.14
C VAL A 58 -18.94 -4.49 -0.67
N ASN A 59 -18.53 -4.67 -1.91
CA ASN A 59 -18.47 -5.97 -2.57
C ASN A 59 -17.02 -6.47 -2.60
N ILE A 60 -16.69 -7.37 -1.64
CA ILE A 60 -15.36 -8.01 -1.57
C ILE A 60 -15.27 -9.08 -2.65
N GLN A 61 -14.26 -8.98 -3.51
CA GLN A 61 -14.00 -9.92 -4.59
C GLN A 61 -12.62 -10.56 -4.43
N LEU A 62 -12.63 -11.81 -3.99
CA LEU A 62 -11.43 -12.64 -3.94
C LEU A 62 -11.11 -13.13 -5.35
N MET A 63 -9.93 -12.83 -5.86
CA MET A 63 -9.54 -13.10 -7.24
C MET A 63 -8.11 -13.61 -7.35
N ASP A 64 -7.85 -14.46 -8.33
CA ASP A 64 -6.47 -14.81 -8.66
C ASP A 64 -5.71 -13.58 -9.19
N TRP A 65 -4.39 -13.57 -8.99
CA TRP A 65 -3.56 -12.41 -9.28
C TRP A 65 -3.68 -11.91 -10.72
N GLY A 66 -3.74 -12.80 -11.72
CA GLY A 66 -3.85 -12.39 -13.13
C GLY A 66 -5.11 -11.54 -13.39
N PRO A 67 -6.32 -12.10 -13.19
CA PRO A 67 -7.57 -11.34 -13.31
C PRO A 67 -7.64 -10.11 -12.41
N CYS A 68 -7.14 -10.21 -11.17
CA CYS A 68 -7.11 -9.06 -10.26
C CYS A 68 -6.27 -7.90 -10.82
N LYS A 69 -5.11 -8.22 -11.39
CA LYS A 69 -4.23 -7.22 -12.01
C LYS A 69 -4.90 -6.57 -13.23
N GLU A 70 -5.60 -7.33 -14.08
CA GLU A 70 -6.32 -6.79 -15.24
C GLU A 70 -7.41 -5.80 -14.80
N GLU A 71 -8.17 -6.11 -13.74
CA GLU A 71 -9.17 -5.22 -13.17
C GLU A 71 -8.54 -3.96 -12.57
N MET A 72 -7.39 -4.10 -11.91
CA MET A 72 -6.64 -2.96 -11.36
C MET A 72 -6.12 -2.05 -12.48
N GLU A 73 -5.46 -2.60 -13.50
CA GLU A 73 -4.95 -1.86 -14.66
C GLU A 73 -6.07 -1.11 -15.41
N ALA A 74 -7.27 -1.70 -15.45
CA ALA A 74 -8.46 -1.07 -16.03
C ALA A 74 -9.12 -0.02 -15.12
N GLY A 75 -8.67 0.15 -13.88
CA GLY A 75 -9.31 1.04 -12.90
C GLY A 75 -10.69 0.56 -12.42
N ASN A 76 -11.00 -0.72 -12.60
CA ASN A 76 -12.30 -1.31 -12.29
C ASN A 76 -12.43 -1.71 -10.81
N TYR A 77 -12.03 -0.86 -9.90
CA TYR A 77 -12.12 -1.09 -8.46
C TYR A 77 -12.14 0.22 -7.68
N ASN A 78 -12.55 0.15 -6.42
CA ASN A 78 -12.51 1.28 -5.50
C ASN A 78 -11.47 1.07 -4.40
N LEU A 79 -11.34 -0.18 -3.94
CA LEU A 79 -10.39 -0.57 -2.89
C LEU A 79 -9.65 -1.84 -3.32
N CYS A 80 -8.39 -1.93 -2.95
CA CYS A 80 -7.61 -3.16 -3.07
C CYS A 80 -6.68 -3.29 -1.87
N LEU A 81 -6.74 -4.43 -1.19
CA LEU A 81 -5.84 -4.74 -0.09
C LEU A 81 -4.78 -5.73 -0.58
N LYS A 82 -3.52 -5.34 -0.50
CA LYS A 82 -2.41 -6.17 -0.94
C LYS A 82 -1.10 -5.84 -0.24
N ILE A 83 -0.17 -6.77 -0.27
CA ILE A 83 1.19 -6.52 0.21
C ILE A 83 2.01 -5.75 -0.82
N GLN A 84 2.82 -4.83 -0.34
CA GLN A 84 3.83 -4.15 -1.14
C GLN A 84 5.22 -4.38 -0.54
N GLY A 85 6.07 -5.06 -1.27
CA GLY A 85 7.47 -5.21 -0.90
C GLY A 85 8.27 -3.93 -1.18
N LEU A 86 9.23 -3.65 -0.33
CA LEU A 86 10.24 -2.61 -0.60
C LEU A 86 11.38 -3.22 -1.41
N PRO A 87 11.65 -2.76 -2.63
CA PRO A 87 12.70 -3.36 -3.48
C PRO A 87 14.11 -3.02 -3.00
N SER A 88 14.28 -1.98 -2.19
CA SER A 88 15.58 -1.53 -1.66
C SER A 88 15.42 -0.61 -0.45
N ALA A 89 16.54 -0.29 0.21
CA ALA A 89 16.59 0.74 1.26
C ALA A 89 16.34 2.16 0.73
N ASN A 90 16.51 2.38 -0.58
CA ASN A 90 16.26 3.68 -1.17
C ASN A 90 14.77 3.83 -1.45
N PRO A 91 14.08 4.80 -0.83
CA PRO A 91 12.65 5.02 -1.01
C PRO A 91 12.29 5.56 -2.41
N PHE A 92 13.26 6.02 -3.18
CA PHE A 92 13.04 6.63 -4.50
C PHE A 92 12.19 5.75 -5.42
N SER A 93 12.49 4.45 -5.51
CA SER A 93 11.74 3.54 -6.39
C SER A 93 10.28 3.36 -5.95
N LEU A 94 10.00 3.45 -4.65
CA LEU A 94 8.65 3.41 -4.12
C LEU A 94 7.88 4.68 -4.51
N PHE A 95 8.43 5.86 -4.20
CA PHE A 95 7.81 7.13 -4.54
C PHE A 95 7.60 7.27 -6.04
N LYS A 96 8.64 7.00 -6.84
CA LYS A 96 8.52 7.03 -8.30
C LYS A 96 7.49 6.03 -8.84
N GLY A 97 7.41 4.85 -8.27
CA GLY A 97 6.43 3.85 -8.70
C GLY A 97 4.98 4.26 -8.43
N PHE A 98 4.69 4.76 -7.24
CA PHE A 98 3.33 5.05 -6.80
C PHE A 98 2.86 6.49 -7.08
N LEU A 99 3.73 7.48 -6.88
CA LEU A 99 3.34 8.88 -6.87
C LEU A 99 3.66 9.63 -8.17
N TYR A 100 4.62 9.14 -8.97
CA TYR A 100 4.90 9.74 -10.26
C TYR A 100 3.74 9.50 -11.24
N SER A 101 3.32 10.50 -11.98
CA SER A 101 2.17 10.40 -12.89
C SER A 101 2.33 9.27 -13.92
N GLU A 102 3.56 9.06 -14.42
CA GLU A 102 3.92 7.94 -15.29
C GLU A 102 4.59 6.77 -14.53
N GLY A 103 4.37 6.69 -13.23
CA GLY A 103 4.93 5.66 -12.37
C GLY A 103 4.43 4.27 -12.71
N SER A 104 5.32 3.28 -12.75
CA SER A 104 4.98 1.91 -13.15
C SER A 104 3.89 1.28 -12.27
N THR A 105 3.88 1.58 -10.99
CA THR A 105 2.85 1.08 -10.05
C THR A 105 1.56 1.89 -10.18
N ASN A 106 1.66 3.21 -10.36
CA ASN A 106 0.52 4.08 -10.62
C ASN A 106 -0.27 3.58 -11.83
N ILE A 107 0.43 3.31 -12.94
CA ILE A 107 -0.17 2.79 -14.18
C ILE A 107 -0.69 1.37 -14.00
N SER A 108 0.15 0.44 -13.49
CA SER A 108 -0.21 -0.98 -13.42
C SER A 108 -1.29 -1.31 -12.38
N TYR A 109 -1.54 -0.41 -11.45
CA TYR A 109 -2.64 -0.53 -10.49
C TYR A 109 -3.81 0.41 -10.81
N GLY A 110 -3.75 1.15 -11.91
CA GLY A 110 -4.81 2.05 -12.31
C GLY A 110 -5.16 3.10 -11.25
N LEU A 111 -4.16 3.58 -10.48
CA LEU A 111 -4.39 4.53 -9.39
C LEU A 111 -4.88 5.88 -9.93
N GLY A 112 -4.41 6.26 -11.13
CA GLY A 112 -4.76 7.54 -11.75
C GLY A 112 -4.27 8.76 -10.96
N TYR A 113 -3.28 8.58 -10.09
CA TYR A 113 -2.71 9.66 -9.32
C TYR A 113 -1.89 10.59 -10.19
N HIS A 114 -2.14 11.89 -10.07
CA HIS A 114 -1.42 12.93 -10.79
C HIS A 114 -1.31 14.19 -9.92
N ASN A 115 -0.07 14.65 -9.74
CA ASN A 115 0.24 15.90 -9.06
C ASN A 115 1.57 16.45 -9.64
N ASP A 116 1.49 17.57 -10.35
CA ASP A 116 2.65 18.19 -11.03
C ASP A 116 3.80 18.48 -10.07
N HIS A 117 3.49 18.94 -8.85
CA HIS A 117 4.52 19.24 -7.84
C HIS A 117 5.22 17.97 -7.34
N VAL A 118 4.49 16.87 -7.20
CA VAL A 118 5.07 15.55 -6.86
C VAL A 118 5.99 15.06 -7.97
N ASP A 119 5.60 15.23 -9.22
CA ASP A 119 6.43 14.86 -10.37
C ASP A 119 7.74 15.68 -10.38
N GLU A 120 7.68 17.00 -10.14
CA GLU A 120 8.86 17.87 -10.03
C GLU A 120 9.80 17.43 -8.89
N LEU A 121 9.27 17.10 -7.71
CA LEU A 121 10.04 16.61 -6.56
C LEU A 121 10.73 15.27 -6.86
N ILE A 122 10.06 14.37 -7.55
CA ILE A 122 10.61 13.05 -7.92
C ILE A 122 11.70 13.23 -8.98
N ASP A 123 11.52 14.12 -9.95
CA ASP A 123 12.55 14.44 -10.95
C ASP A 123 13.77 15.12 -10.30
N GLU A 124 13.57 16.03 -9.35
CA GLU A 124 14.64 16.61 -8.56
C GLU A 124 15.39 15.52 -7.76
N ALA A 125 14.67 14.63 -7.08
CA ALA A 125 15.27 13.54 -6.31
C ALA A 125 16.13 12.61 -7.18
N ALA A 126 15.72 12.37 -8.42
CA ALA A 126 16.48 11.53 -9.37
C ALA A 126 17.86 12.09 -9.71
N ALA A 127 18.04 13.40 -9.66
CA ALA A 127 19.29 14.07 -10.00
C ALA A 127 20.06 14.59 -8.77
N CYS A 128 19.46 14.55 -7.58
CA CYS A 128 20.02 15.13 -6.37
C CYS A 128 21.11 14.24 -5.76
N LEU A 129 22.27 14.83 -5.49
CA LEU A 129 23.40 14.18 -4.81
C LEU A 129 23.56 14.64 -3.35
N ASP A 130 22.82 15.65 -2.92
CA ASP A 130 22.84 16.15 -1.55
C ASP A 130 21.89 15.35 -0.67
N ALA A 131 22.45 14.65 0.32
CA ALA A 131 21.66 13.80 1.21
C ALA A 131 20.66 14.58 2.07
N ASN A 132 20.94 15.83 2.45
CA ASN A 132 20.03 16.65 3.23
C ASN A 132 18.84 17.07 2.35
N ARG A 133 19.13 17.52 1.12
CA ARG A 133 18.08 17.89 0.19
C ARG A 133 17.19 16.69 -0.19
N LEU A 134 17.77 15.50 -0.39
CA LEU A 134 16.99 14.27 -0.58
C LEU A 134 16.08 13.96 0.60
N ALA A 135 16.55 14.14 1.83
CA ALA A 135 15.72 13.92 3.02
C ALA A 135 14.54 14.91 3.08
N GLU A 136 14.76 16.18 2.72
CA GLU A 136 13.71 17.19 2.62
C GLU A 136 12.66 16.79 1.58
N ILE A 137 13.09 16.43 0.37
CA ILE A 137 12.18 15.98 -0.71
C ILE A 137 11.35 14.79 -0.27
N TYR A 138 11.98 13.77 0.33
CA TYR A 138 11.24 12.59 0.77
C TYR A 138 10.27 12.87 1.93
N THR A 139 10.59 13.84 2.77
CA THR A 139 9.67 14.30 3.82
C THR A 139 8.45 14.97 3.20
N GLU A 140 8.67 15.89 2.25
CA GLU A 140 7.59 16.56 1.54
C GLU A 140 6.69 15.59 0.75
N LEU A 141 7.28 14.62 0.04
CA LEU A 141 6.53 13.58 -0.65
C LEU A 141 5.67 12.73 0.30
N GLN A 142 6.17 12.42 1.50
CA GLN A 142 5.38 11.73 2.53
C GLN A 142 4.22 12.58 3.05
N GLU A 143 4.45 13.88 3.28
CA GLU A 143 3.42 14.82 3.73
C GLU A 143 2.30 14.96 2.69
N ILE A 144 2.65 15.11 1.40
CA ILE A 144 1.68 15.17 0.31
C ILE A 144 0.93 13.83 0.20
N SER A 145 1.63 12.70 0.20
CA SER A 145 1.00 11.38 0.14
C SER A 145 0.04 11.12 1.30
N ALA A 146 0.32 11.67 2.47
CA ALA A 146 -0.55 11.57 3.65
C ALA A 146 -1.81 12.44 3.56
N VAL A 147 -1.90 13.35 2.60
CA VAL A 147 -3.07 14.20 2.32
C VAL A 147 -3.86 13.67 1.13
N ASP A 148 -3.16 13.32 0.05
CA ASP A 148 -3.76 12.87 -1.21
C ASP A 148 -4.21 11.41 -1.17
N PHE A 149 -3.62 10.59 -0.30
CA PHE A 149 -3.95 9.17 -0.08
C PHE A 149 -4.02 8.29 -1.35
N PRO A 150 -3.07 8.36 -2.28
CA PRO A 150 -3.06 7.45 -3.43
C PRO A 150 -2.89 5.98 -3.01
N ASN A 151 -2.27 5.78 -1.86
CA ASN A 151 -2.17 4.51 -1.15
C ASN A 151 -2.17 4.72 0.37
N ILE A 152 -2.75 3.79 1.11
CA ILE A 152 -2.88 3.86 2.57
C ILE A 152 -2.02 2.76 3.19
N PRO A 153 -0.86 3.09 3.79
CA PRO A 153 -0.08 2.12 4.54
C PRO A 153 -0.84 1.71 5.81
N MET A 154 -1.23 0.46 5.91
CA MET A 154 -1.99 -0.03 7.06
C MET A 154 -1.11 -0.70 8.11
N LEU A 155 -0.28 -1.65 7.68
CA LEU A 155 0.51 -2.49 8.57
C LEU A 155 1.90 -2.76 7.98
N TYR A 156 2.86 -2.99 8.87
CA TYR A 156 4.16 -3.57 8.51
C TYR A 156 4.17 -5.03 8.94
N SER A 157 4.39 -5.94 7.98
CA SER A 157 4.54 -7.35 8.30
C SER A 157 5.85 -7.62 9.04
N GLN A 158 5.81 -8.50 10.03
CA GLN A 158 7.01 -9.05 10.66
C GLN A 158 7.28 -10.42 10.08
N GLU A 159 8.51 -10.66 9.65
CA GLU A 159 8.93 -12.01 9.29
C GLU A 159 9.36 -12.76 10.56
N VAL A 160 8.75 -13.92 10.76
CA VAL A 160 9.16 -14.85 11.81
C VAL A 160 9.91 -16.00 11.17
N VAL A 161 11.16 -16.16 11.56
CA VAL A 161 12.02 -17.23 11.04
C VAL A 161 12.31 -18.24 12.14
N ALA A 162 12.06 -19.51 11.85
CA ALA A 162 12.49 -20.63 12.69
C ALA A 162 13.61 -21.40 11.99
N SER A 163 14.71 -21.62 12.68
CA SER A 163 15.81 -22.43 12.18
C SER A 163 16.12 -23.59 13.14
N SER A 164 16.72 -24.65 12.60
CA SER A 164 17.29 -25.72 13.42
C SER A 164 18.43 -25.18 14.28
N SER A 165 18.56 -25.66 15.51
CA SER A 165 19.72 -25.34 16.37
C SER A 165 21.06 -25.80 15.80
N GLN A 166 21.03 -26.64 14.76
CA GLN A 166 22.20 -27.08 14.03
C GLN A 166 22.67 -26.13 12.94
N ILE A 167 21.97 -25.00 12.77
CA ILE A 167 22.28 -23.98 11.75
C ILE A 167 22.60 -22.67 12.46
N THR A 168 23.66 -22.00 12.01
CA THR A 168 24.09 -20.68 12.49
C THR A 168 24.38 -19.75 11.30
N GLY A 169 24.59 -18.46 11.56
CA GLY A 169 24.95 -17.46 10.55
C GLY A 169 23.76 -16.94 9.73
N TYR A 170 22.51 -17.21 10.15
CA TYR A 170 21.33 -16.60 9.54
C TYR A 170 21.11 -15.21 10.13
N GLU A 171 21.00 -14.21 9.26
CA GLU A 171 20.61 -12.86 9.62
C GLU A 171 19.36 -12.44 8.84
N ALA A 172 18.28 -12.09 9.56
CA ALA A 172 17.10 -11.51 8.95
C ALA A 172 17.42 -10.08 8.49
N THR A 173 17.05 -9.74 7.26
CA THR A 173 17.16 -8.39 6.75
C THR A 173 15.77 -7.76 6.61
N VAL A 174 15.69 -6.44 6.71
CA VAL A 174 14.43 -5.68 6.52
C VAL A 174 13.83 -5.81 5.12
N TYR A 175 14.56 -6.39 4.18
CA TYR A 175 14.12 -6.58 2.79
C TYR A 175 13.58 -7.98 2.49
N GLY A 176 13.44 -8.84 3.49
CA GLY A 176 13.06 -10.25 3.30
C GLY A 176 14.07 -11.08 2.52
N LEU A 177 15.13 -10.47 2.01
CA LEU A 177 16.24 -11.15 1.37
C LEU A 177 17.30 -11.45 2.40
N THR A 178 17.33 -12.68 2.84
CA THR A 178 18.30 -13.12 3.82
C THR A 178 19.63 -13.43 3.17
N GLY A 179 20.69 -12.93 3.78
CA GLY A 179 22.04 -13.31 3.41
C GLY A 179 22.32 -14.76 3.84
N TYR A 180 22.00 -15.72 2.98
CA TYR A 180 22.36 -17.13 3.23
C TYR A 180 23.86 -17.41 3.10
N THR A 181 24.66 -16.43 2.72
CA THR A 181 26.11 -16.59 2.48
C THR A 181 26.91 -16.97 3.72
N GLN A 182 26.39 -16.68 4.90
CA GLN A 182 27.02 -16.99 6.19
C GLN A 182 26.39 -18.19 6.91
N VAL A 183 25.33 -18.76 6.31
CA VAL A 183 24.64 -19.91 6.93
C VAL A 183 25.51 -21.15 6.85
N CYS A 184 25.82 -21.75 8.00
CA CYS A 184 26.58 -22.97 8.13
C CYS A 184 26.04 -23.87 9.24
N TRP A 185 26.57 -25.09 9.33
CA TRP A 185 26.28 -25.94 10.46
C TRP A 185 26.92 -25.40 11.73
N ALA A 186 26.19 -25.44 12.83
CA ALA A 186 26.73 -25.14 14.15
C ALA A 186 27.75 -26.23 14.53
N GLU A 187 28.88 -25.82 15.12
CA GLU A 187 29.91 -26.75 15.61
C GLU A 187 29.44 -27.48 16.87
#